data_21f38b5fbc7dd8966fa77271dc670dcc
#
_entry.id   21f38b5fbc7dd8966fa77271dc670dcc
#
_cell.length_a   1.000
_cell.length_b   1.000
_cell.length_c   1.000
_cell.angle_alpha   90.00
_cell.angle_beta   90.00
_cell.angle_gamma   90.00
#
_symmetry.space_group_name_H-M   'P 1'
#
loop_
_entity.id
_entity.type
_entity.pdbx_description
1 polymer ?
#
loop_
_entity_poly.entity_id
_entity_poly.type
_entity_poly.pdbx_seq_one_letter_code
_entity_poly.pdbx_strand_id
1 'polypeptide(L)'
;QSPNCQCDEYQDIFTLIDILALLVLGILSVLSNGFLVVITVKFKKTLNSSCFYLLGINAFCDLIVASTGIIAAFVYAIYGKFKLTRNGCFWFNIAPLTAFHMSFVFVFFIGFDRLLAVFFPI
;
A
#
# COMPACT_ATOMS: atom_id res chain seq x y z
N GLN A 1 -28.55 -4.16 20.84
CA GLN A 1 -28.34 -3.51 19.54
C GLN A 1 -26.84 -3.28 19.36
N SER A 2 -26.15 -4.19 18.66
CA SER A 2 -24.77 -3.96 18.27
C SER A 2 -24.76 -2.83 17.23
N PRO A 3 -24.03 -1.74 17.45
CA PRO A 3 -23.82 -0.76 16.41
C PRO A 3 -22.94 -1.40 15.35
N ASN A 4 -23.56 -2.03 14.35
CA ASN A 4 -22.87 -2.40 13.13
C ASN A 4 -22.39 -1.10 12.52
N CYS A 5 -21.07 -0.90 12.53
CA CYS A 5 -20.46 0.15 11.76
C CYS A 5 -20.68 -0.23 10.30
N GLN A 6 -21.71 0.33 9.73
CA GLN A 6 -22.11 0.12 8.37
C GLN A 6 -21.12 0.91 7.52
N CYS A 7 -20.22 0.23 6.84
CA CYS A 7 -19.43 0.83 5.75
C CYS A 7 -20.35 0.99 4.51
N ASP A 8 -21.64 1.19 4.73
CA ASP A 8 -22.65 1.24 3.67
C ASP A 8 -22.62 2.53 2.83
N GLU A 9 -21.95 3.58 3.31
CA GLU A 9 -21.89 4.88 2.62
C GLU A 9 -20.97 4.86 1.38
N TYR A 10 -20.24 3.76 1.16
CA TYR A 10 -19.37 3.56 -0.01
C TYR A 10 -20.01 2.70 -1.10
N GLN A 11 -21.25 2.27 -0.94
CA GLN A 11 -21.85 1.27 -1.80
C GLN A 11 -22.28 1.77 -3.18
N ASP A 12 -22.52 3.05 -3.34
CA ASP A 12 -23.08 3.62 -4.60
C ASP A 12 -22.01 4.12 -5.59
N ILE A 13 -20.73 4.18 -5.18
CA ILE A 13 -19.66 4.81 -5.97
C ILE A 13 -18.86 3.79 -6.80
N PHE A 14 -18.86 2.51 -6.41
CA PHE A 14 -18.08 1.50 -7.12
C PHE A 14 -18.86 0.84 -8.26
N THR A 15 -18.63 1.33 -9.46
CA THR A 15 -19.04 0.63 -10.69
C THR A 15 -18.17 -0.61 -10.90
N LEU A 16 -18.64 -1.57 -11.71
CA LEU A 16 -17.87 -2.75 -12.10
C LEU A 16 -16.48 -2.37 -12.67
N ILE A 17 -16.41 -1.24 -13.36
CA ILE A 17 -15.19 -0.69 -13.96
C ILE A 17 -14.18 -0.32 -12.86
N ASP A 18 -14.64 0.32 -11.79
CA ASP A 18 -13.77 0.72 -10.68
C ASP A 18 -13.18 -0.50 -9.95
N ILE A 19 -13.98 -1.54 -9.76
CA ILE A 19 -13.53 -2.80 -9.14
C ILE A 19 -12.47 -3.48 -10.02
N LEU A 20 -12.71 -3.56 -11.33
CA LEU A 20 -11.75 -4.13 -12.28
C LEU A 20 -10.47 -3.32 -12.34
N ALA A 21 -10.56 -1.98 -12.36
CA ALA A 21 -9.41 -1.10 -12.34
C ALA A 21 -8.59 -1.29 -11.06
N LEU A 22 -9.22 -1.34 -9.89
CA LEU A 22 -8.57 -1.59 -8.61
C LEU A 22 -7.87 -2.95 -8.57
N LEU A 23 -8.49 -4.00 -9.10
CA LEU A 23 -7.88 -5.33 -9.16
C LEU A 23 -6.65 -5.34 -10.07
N VAL A 24 -6.75 -4.79 -11.28
CA VAL A 24 -5.63 -4.74 -12.23
C VAL A 24 -4.48 -3.91 -11.68
N LEU A 25 -4.75 -2.69 -11.20
CA LEU A 25 -3.73 -1.80 -10.63
C LEU A 25 -3.14 -2.39 -9.35
N GLY A 26 -3.94 -3.02 -8.51
CA GLY A 26 -3.50 -3.69 -7.30
C GLY A 26 -2.54 -4.85 -7.62
N ILE A 27 -2.87 -5.71 -8.58
CA ILE A 27 -1.99 -6.82 -9.01
C ILE A 27 -0.67 -6.28 -9.56
N LEU A 28 -0.71 -5.28 -10.44
CA LEU A 28 0.50 -4.65 -10.99
C LEU A 28 1.35 -4.03 -9.88
N SER A 29 0.73 -3.37 -8.90
CA SER A 29 1.41 -2.81 -7.74
C SER A 29 2.06 -3.88 -6.88
N VAL A 30 1.39 -4.99 -6.61
CA VAL A 30 1.95 -6.11 -5.83
C VAL A 30 3.14 -6.73 -6.57
N LEU A 31 3.06 -6.93 -7.87
CA LEU A 31 4.15 -7.51 -8.66
C LEU A 31 5.37 -6.58 -8.69
N SER A 32 5.18 -5.30 -8.97
CA SER A 32 6.29 -4.34 -9.08
C SER A 32 6.96 -4.08 -7.73
N ASN A 33 6.19 -3.84 -6.68
CA ASN A 33 6.73 -3.60 -5.34
C ASN A 33 7.30 -4.88 -4.72
N GLY A 34 6.68 -6.03 -4.96
CA GLY A 34 7.22 -7.33 -4.55
C GLY A 34 8.59 -7.60 -5.17
N PHE A 35 8.75 -7.33 -6.46
CA PHE A 35 10.03 -7.43 -7.16
C PHE A 35 11.10 -6.50 -6.55
N LEU A 36 10.74 -5.25 -6.25
CA LEU A 36 11.65 -4.30 -5.59
C LEU A 36 12.09 -4.79 -4.20
N VAL A 37 11.17 -5.31 -3.39
CA VAL A 37 11.50 -5.86 -2.06
C VAL A 37 12.46 -7.05 -2.21
N VAL A 38 12.21 -7.98 -3.12
CA VAL A 38 13.07 -9.14 -3.36
C VAL A 38 14.47 -8.71 -3.78
N ILE A 39 14.59 -7.75 -4.71
CA ILE A 39 15.88 -7.22 -5.14
C ILE A 39 16.60 -6.57 -3.95
N THR A 40 15.93 -5.73 -3.18
CA THR A 40 16.52 -5.04 -2.03
C THR A 40 17.06 -6.03 -1.01
N VAL A 41 16.32 -7.09 -0.70
CA VAL A 41 16.75 -8.12 0.25
C VAL A 41 17.91 -8.95 -0.31
N LYS A 42 17.83 -9.39 -1.56
CA LYS A 42 18.83 -10.26 -2.20
C LYS A 42 20.16 -9.54 -2.41
N PHE A 43 20.14 -8.28 -2.81
CA PHE A 43 21.33 -7.52 -3.14
C PHE A 43 21.76 -6.56 -2.01
N LYS A 44 21.25 -6.72 -0.79
CA LYS A 44 21.57 -5.89 0.37
C LYS A 44 23.06 -5.68 0.59
N LYS A 45 23.90 -6.69 0.34
CA LYS A 45 25.36 -6.62 0.52
C LYS A 45 26.06 -5.79 -0.57
N THR A 46 25.51 -5.77 -1.77
CA THR A 46 26.09 -5.08 -2.95
C THR A 46 25.60 -3.65 -3.05
N LEU A 47 24.36 -3.39 -2.63
CA LEU A 47 23.70 -2.09 -2.66
C LEU A 47 23.77 -1.43 -1.27
N ASN A 48 24.97 -1.15 -0.80
CA ASN A 48 25.23 -0.60 0.56
C ASN A 48 24.88 0.91 0.65
N SER A 49 23.83 1.36 -0.03
CA SER A 49 23.34 2.73 0.00
C SER A 49 22.05 2.82 0.82
N SER A 50 21.99 3.77 1.75
CA SER A 50 20.80 4.07 2.57
C SER A 50 19.54 4.27 1.72
N CYS A 51 19.69 4.85 0.52
CA CYS A 51 18.60 5.11 -0.40
C CYS A 51 17.89 3.80 -0.86
N PHE A 52 18.64 2.73 -1.15
CA PHE A 52 18.04 1.45 -1.55
C PHE A 52 17.28 0.78 -0.41
N TYR A 53 17.73 0.97 0.82
CA TYR A 53 17.04 0.46 1.98
C TYR A 53 15.69 1.17 2.19
N LEU A 54 15.68 2.49 2.10
CA LEU A 54 14.46 3.30 2.17
C LEU A 54 13.48 2.95 1.04
N LEU A 55 13.99 2.73 -0.17
CA LEU A 55 13.16 2.32 -1.30
C LEU A 55 12.52 0.95 -1.06
N GLY A 56 13.25 0.00 -0.48
CA GLY A 56 12.71 -1.32 -0.13
C GLY A 56 11.62 -1.26 0.94
N ILE A 57 11.81 -0.42 1.97
CA ILE A 57 10.79 -0.21 3.01
C ILE A 57 9.55 0.45 2.41
N ASN A 58 9.72 1.45 1.55
CA ASN A 58 8.61 2.10 0.85
C ASN A 58 7.82 1.08 0.02
N ALA A 59 8.50 0.26 -0.79
CA ALA A 59 7.86 -0.78 -1.57
C ALA A 59 7.10 -1.81 -0.70
N PHE A 60 7.59 -2.10 0.50
CA PHE A 60 6.89 -2.95 1.46
C PHE A 60 5.61 -2.29 2.00
N CYS A 61 5.63 -0.99 2.29
CA CYS A 61 4.42 -0.24 2.66
C CYS A 61 3.38 -0.26 1.54
N ASP A 62 3.82 -0.05 0.29
CA ASP A 62 2.94 -0.08 -0.88
C ASP A 62 2.34 -1.48 -1.12
N LEU A 63 3.07 -2.55 -0.81
CA LEU A 63 2.54 -3.91 -0.81
C LEU A 63 1.39 -4.09 0.18
N ILE A 64 1.49 -3.56 1.38
CA ILE A 64 0.42 -3.62 2.39
C ILE A 64 -0.83 -2.92 1.87
N VAL A 65 -0.68 -1.71 1.34
CA VAL A 65 -1.79 -0.93 0.78
C VAL A 65 -2.45 -1.67 -0.39
N ALA A 66 -1.66 -2.15 -1.35
CA ALA A 66 -2.17 -2.87 -2.52
C ALA A 66 -2.87 -4.17 -2.16
N SER A 67 -2.31 -4.94 -1.21
CA SER A 67 -2.90 -6.20 -0.76
C SER A 67 -4.26 -6.00 -0.08
N THR A 68 -4.39 -4.98 0.78
CA THR A 68 -5.67 -4.66 1.44
C THR A 68 -6.71 -4.19 0.42
N GLY A 69 -6.30 -3.40 -0.59
CA GLY A 69 -7.19 -2.98 -1.69
C GLY A 69 -7.70 -4.15 -2.52
N ILE A 70 -6.83 -5.11 -2.87
CA ILE A 70 -7.22 -6.33 -3.61
C ILE A 70 -8.20 -7.17 -2.79
N ILE A 71 -7.94 -7.39 -1.50
CA ILE A 71 -8.82 -8.15 -0.62
C ILE A 71 -10.19 -7.49 -0.53
N ALA A 72 -10.25 -6.17 -0.35
CA ALA A 72 -11.50 -5.42 -0.31
C ALA A 72 -12.29 -5.56 -1.61
N ALA A 73 -11.63 -5.36 -2.76
CA ALA A 73 -12.25 -5.47 -4.08
C ALA A 73 -12.78 -6.90 -4.33
N PHE A 74 -12.01 -7.92 -3.96
CA PHE A 74 -12.39 -9.32 -4.13
C PHE A 74 -13.60 -9.71 -3.25
N VAL A 75 -13.59 -9.31 -1.99
CA VAL A 75 -14.73 -9.55 -1.07
C VAL A 75 -15.99 -8.85 -1.57
N TYR A 76 -15.84 -7.60 -2.04
CA TYR A 76 -16.96 -6.86 -2.60
C TYR A 76 -17.52 -7.50 -3.88
N ALA A 77 -16.64 -7.99 -4.77
CA ALA A 77 -17.05 -8.67 -6.00
C ALA A 77 -17.85 -9.97 -5.74
N ILE A 78 -17.50 -10.73 -4.68
CA ILE A 78 -18.17 -11.99 -4.37
C ILE A 78 -19.48 -11.77 -3.60
N TYR A 79 -19.47 -10.92 -2.59
CA TYR A 79 -20.57 -10.80 -1.63
C TYR A 79 -21.46 -9.58 -1.87
N GLY A 80 -21.08 -8.66 -2.73
CA GLY A 80 -21.78 -7.39 -2.98
C GLY A 80 -21.82 -6.47 -1.76
N LYS A 81 -21.32 -6.91 -0.61
CA LYS A 81 -21.31 -6.16 0.66
C LYS A 81 -20.09 -6.55 1.48
N PHE A 82 -19.41 -5.53 2.02
CA PHE A 82 -18.29 -5.72 2.92
C PHE A 82 -18.74 -5.51 4.37
N LYS A 83 -19.15 -6.61 5.03
CA LYS A 83 -19.58 -6.56 6.42
C LYS A 83 -18.43 -6.97 7.34
N LEU A 84 -17.86 -6.02 8.04
CA LEU A 84 -16.87 -6.26 9.09
C LEU A 84 -17.45 -5.88 10.46
N THR A 85 -16.95 -6.57 11.49
CA THR A 85 -17.16 -6.12 12.87
C THR A 85 -16.46 -4.78 13.08
N ARG A 86 -16.92 -3.95 14.02
CA ARG A 86 -16.35 -2.64 14.32
C ARG A 86 -14.81 -2.70 14.51
N ASN A 87 -14.33 -3.69 15.26
CA ASN A 87 -12.90 -3.87 15.46
C ASN A 87 -12.17 -4.32 14.18
N GLY A 88 -12.78 -5.19 13.39
CA GLY A 88 -12.22 -5.61 12.11
C GLY A 88 -12.13 -4.46 11.11
N CYS A 89 -13.16 -3.62 11.04
CA CYS A 89 -13.18 -2.43 10.19
C CYS A 89 -12.08 -1.43 10.61
N PHE A 90 -11.89 -1.23 11.91
CA PHE A 90 -10.81 -0.36 12.42
C PHE A 90 -9.43 -0.85 12.00
N TRP A 91 -9.09 -2.11 12.25
CA TRP A 91 -7.78 -2.68 11.90
C TRP A 91 -7.56 -2.76 10.40
N PHE A 92 -8.61 -3.07 9.64
CA PHE A 92 -8.53 -3.14 8.18
C PHE A 92 -8.25 -1.78 7.54
N ASN A 93 -8.74 -0.69 8.14
CA ASN A 93 -8.49 0.66 7.62
C ASN A 93 -7.20 1.29 8.16
N ILE A 94 -6.83 1.03 9.42
CA ILE A 94 -5.68 1.71 10.04
C ILE A 94 -4.35 1.24 9.44
N ALA A 95 -4.23 -0.04 9.10
CA ALA A 95 -2.99 -0.60 8.54
C ALA A 95 -2.63 0.03 7.18
N PRO A 96 -3.52 0.04 6.16
CA PRO A 96 -3.22 0.69 4.90
C PRO A 96 -3.10 2.21 5.01
N LEU A 97 -3.87 2.86 5.89
CA LEU A 97 -3.76 4.29 6.13
C LEU A 97 -2.38 4.66 6.70
N THR A 98 -1.91 3.91 7.69
CA THR A 98 -0.59 4.12 8.28
C THR A 98 0.52 3.85 7.27
N ALA A 99 0.42 2.75 6.49
CA ALA A 99 1.38 2.43 5.45
C ALA A 99 1.43 3.51 4.37
N PHE A 100 0.28 4.05 3.98
CA PHE A 100 0.17 5.14 3.02
C PHE A 100 0.87 6.42 3.51
N HIS A 101 0.64 6.82 4.76
CA HIS A 101 1.33 7.98 5.34
C HIS A 101 2.83 7.76 5.45
N MET A 102 3.27 6.57 5.86
CA MET A 102 4.70 6.22 5.91
C MET A 102 5.35 6.27 4.52
N SER A 103 4.65 5.86 3.47
CA SER A 103 5.13 5.94 2.09
C SER A 103 5.48 7.38 1.70
N PHE A 104 4.66 8.37 2.03
CA PHE A 104 4.97 9.78 1.79
C PHE A 104 6.23 10.24 2.52
N VAL A 105 6.37 9.86 3.78
CA VAL A 105 7.55 10.21 4.59
C VAL A 105 8.82 9.62 3.95
N PHE A 106 8.79 8.36 3.52
CA PHE A 106 9.94 7.73 2.87
C PHE A 106 10.29 8.37 1.53
N VAL A 107 9.29 8.68 0.70
CA VAL A 107 9.51 9.39 -0.58
C VAL A 107 10.15 10.76 -0.33
N PHE A 108 9.70 11.49 0.70
CA PHE A 108 10.31 12.76 1.10
C PHE A 108 11.78 12.58 1.49
N PHE A 109 12.11 11.61 2.33
CA PHE A 109 13.50 11.35 2.74
C PHE A 109 14.39 10.91 1.58
N ILE A 110 13.87 10.09 0.66
CA ILE A 110 14.59 9.68 -0.55
C ILE A 110 14.89 10.92 -1.41
N GLY A 111 13.91 11.80 -1.60
CA GLY A 111 14.09 13.05 -2.34
C GLY A 111 15.11 13.97 -1.68
N PHE A 112 15.07 14.09 -0.36
CA PHE A 112 16.00 14.90 0.42
C PHE A 112 17.44 14.35 0.36
N ASP A 113 17.61 13.04 0.49
CA ASP A 113 18.93 12.37 0.34
C ASP A 113 19.54 12.63 -1.04
N ARG A 114 18.72 12.55 -2.10
CA ARG A 114 19.17 12.88 -3.46
C ARG A 114 19.53 14.34 -3.64
N LEU A 115 18.76 15.24 -3.05
CA LEU A 115 19.03 16.67 -3.06
C LEU A 115 20.37 16.97 -2.39
N LEU A 116 20.63 16.40 -1.21
CA LEU A 116 21.90 16.56 -0.51
C LEU A 116 23.08 16.02 -1.32
N ALA A 117 22.94 14.88 -1.98
CA ALA A 117 23.98 14.30 -2.82
C ALA A 117 24.36 15.20 -4.02
N VAL A 118 23.42 16.01 -4.51
CA VAL A 118 23.68 16.98 -5.59
C VAL A 118 24.38 18.22 -5.05
N PHE A 119 24.01 18.73 -3.87
CA PHE A 119 24.59 19.94 -3.30
C PHE A 119 25.96 19.71 -2.63
N PHE A 120 26.17 18.52 -2.12
CA PHE A 120 27.40 18.12 -1.43
C PHE A 120 28.00 16.87 -2.07
N PRO A 121 28.57 16.98 -3.29
CA PRO A 121 29.27 15.85 -3.90
C PRO A 121 30.51 15.53 -3.07
N ILE A 122 30.47 14.42 -2.36
CA ILE A 122 31.62 13.87 -1.60
C ILE A 122 32.42 12.96 -2.54
#